data_38d60c2ee03fd8a42a10b385f1aed5d3
#
_entry.id   38d60c2ee03fd8a42a10b385f1aed5d3
#
_cell.length_a   1.000
_cell.length_b   1.000
_cell.length_c   1.000
_cell.angle_alpha   90.00
_cell.angle_beta   90.00
_cell.angle_gamma   90.00
#
_symmetry.space_group_name_H-M   'P 1'
#
loop_
_entity.id
_entity.type
_entity.pdbx_description
1 polymer ?
#
loop_
_entity_poly.entity_id
_entity_poly.type
_entity_poly.pdbx_seq_one_letter_code
_entity_poly.pdbx_strand_id
1 'polypeptide(L)'
;GVKLEPEIVSISCSTKNAKIYYTLNGEEPTLENATLHESHLEISENTSLRVKAFADGMLSSKVVSTTYIFPDEAHSECGGFTVPIVSLVVDSAYFYDDTIGICVEGKNGCYGDKHCQAFGNYNQEWKRPVNFEYIVDENSVFSQDVEAGVAGGCSRAEFIKSLTLKASGKSGV
;
A
#
# COMPACT_ATOMS: atom_id res chain seq x y z
N GLY A 1 -4.26 -11.84 -0.81
CA GLY A 1 -3.71 -13.21 -0.73
C GLY A 1 -3.17 -13.71 -2.05
N VAL A 2 -2.60 -14.90 -2.05
CA VAL A 2 -2.08 -15.58 -3.26
C VAL A 2 -3.23 -16.26 -4.00
N LYS A 3 -3.22 -16.19 -5.33
CA LYS A 3 -4.24 -16.76 -6.22
C LYS A 3 -3.57 -17.55 -7.35
N LEU A 4 -4.11 -18.72 -7.63
CA LEU A 4 -3.62 -19.58 -8.73
C LEU A 4 -4.45 -19.40 -10.01
N GLU A 5 -5.67 -18.87 -9.88
CA GLU A 5 -6.59 -18.60 -10.98
C GLU A 5 -7.22 -17.22 -10.82
N PRO A 6 -7.72 -16.60 -11.92
CA PRO A 6 -8.45 -15.34 -11.86
C PRO A 6 -9.59 -15.38 -10.85
N GLU A 7 -9.78 -14.30 -10.11
CA GLU A 7 -10.81 -14.19 -9.07
C GLU A 7 -11.81 -13.08 -9.39
N ILE A 8 -13.09 -13.40 -9.26
CA ILE A 8 -14.16 -12.40 -9.34
C ILE A 8 -14.39 -11.82 -7.94
N VAL A 9 -14.08 -10.54 -7.79
CA VAL A 9 -14.21 -9.81 -6.53
C VAL A 9 -15.57 -9.16 -6.43
N SER A 10 -16.25 -9.40 -5.31
CA SER A 10 -17.51 -8.73 -4.97
C SER A 10 -17.25 -7.62 -3.94
N ILE A 11 -17.66 -6.41 -4.26
CA ILE A 11 -17.49 -5.24 -3.41
C ILE A 11 -18.88 -4.69 -3.04
N SER A 12 -19.11 -4.43 -1.76
CA SER A 12 -20.39 -3.91 -1.30
C SER A 12 -20.23 -2.83 -0.23
N CYS A 13 -21.23 -1.97 -0.11
CA CYS A 13 -21.29 -0.94 0.94
C CYS A 13 -22.70 -0.92 1.53
N SER A 14 -22.82 -0.87 2.86
CA SER A 14 -24.09 -0.81 3.57
C SER A 14 -24.77 0.57 3.51
N THR A 15 -24.03 1.61 3.16
CA THR A 15 -24.56 2.98 3.07
C THR A 15 -25.45 3.10 1.84
N LYS A 16 -26.72 3.49 2.03
CA LYS A 16 -27.67 3.67 0.94
C LYS A 16 -27.18 4.74 -0.04
N ASN A 17 -27.28 4.47 -1.34
CA ASN A 17 -26.87 5.33 -2.45
C ASN A 17 -25.36 5.66 -2.46
N ALA A 18 -24.53 4.96 -1.71
CA ALA A 18 -23.10 5.11 -1.84
C ALA A 18 -22.60 4.56 -3.18
N LYS A 19 -21.69 5.29 -3.81
CA LYS A 19 -20.95 4.85 -4.97
C LYS A 19 -19.59 4.34 -4.54
N ILE A 20 -19.21 3.17 -5.01
CA ILE A 20 -17.95 2.53 -4.69
C ILE A 20 -16.96 2.80 -5.82
N TYR A 21 -15.79 3.28 -5.49
CA TYR A 21 -14.71 3.52 -6.43
C TYR A 21 -13.50 2.70 -6.04
N TYR A 22 -12.72 2.27 -7.02
CA TYR A 22 -11.52 1.47 -6.80
C TYR A 22 -10.35 1.87 -7.68
N THR A 23 -9.15 1.56 -7.23
CA THR A 23 -7.89 1.58 -7.98
C THR A 23 -7.23 0.22 -7.91
N LEU A 24 -6.42 -0.12 -8.92
CA LEU A 24 -5.71 -1.41 -9.03
C LEU A 24 -4.18 -1.26 -8.89
N ASN A 25 -3.71 -0.03 -8.73
CA ASN A 25 -2.29 0.33 -8.71
C ASN A 25 -1.77 0.72 -7.31
N GLY A 26 -2.60 0.57 -6.27
CA GLY A 26 -2.23 0.95 -4.91
C GLY A 26 -2.39 2.43 -4.56
N GLU A 27 -2.81 3.28 -5.50
CA GLU A 27 -3.14 4.69 -5.20
C GLU A 27 -4.43 4.78 -4.38
N GLU A 28 -4.56 5.84 -3.56
CA GLU A 28 -5.81 6.08 -2.84
C GLU A 28 -6.93 6.45 -3.81
N PRO A 29 -8.10 5.76 -3.77
CA PRO A 29 -9.21 6.08 -4.64
C PRO A 29 -9.79 7.48 -4.37
N THR A 30 -9.86 8.29 -5.42
CA THR A 30 -10.53 9.60 -5.46
C THR A 30 -11.55 9.61 -6.59
N LEU A 31 -12.40 10.63 -6.65
CA LEU A 31 -13.35 10.78 -7.75
C LEU A 31 -12.67 11.08 -9.09
N GLU A 32 -11.38 11.44 -9.08
CA GLU A 32 -10.62 11.85 -10.27
C GLU A 32 -9.80 10.69 -10.86
N ASN A 33 -9.23 9.80 -10.01
CA ASN A 33 -8.30 8.75 -10.43
C ASN A 33 -8.88 7.34 -10.39
N ALA A 34 -10.04 7.15 -9.76
CA ALA A 34 -10.59 5.82 -9.50
C ALA A 34 -11.72 5.43 -10.46
N THR A 35 -11.88 4.14 -10.67
CA THR A 35 -12.94 3.56 -11.47
C THR A 35 -14.19 3.32 -10.62
N LEU A 36 -15.37 3.72 -11.11
CA LEU A 36 -16.64 3.40 -10.48
C LEU A 36 -16.91 1.88 -10.60
N HIS A 37 -17.20 1.26 -9.46
CA HIS A 37 -17.59 -0.15 -9.43
C HIS A 37 -19.08 -0.28 -9.77
N GLU A 38 -19.38 -0.82 -10.93
CA GLU A 38 -20.75 -1.00 -11.41
C GLU A 38 -21.19 -2.47 -11.46
N SER A 39 -20.23 -3.40 -11.55
CA SER A 39 -20.51 -4.81 -11.72
C SER A 39 -19.36 -5.68 -11.18
N HIS A 40 -19.13 -6.84 -11.78
CA HIS A 40 -18.05 -7.74 -11.40
C HIS A 40 -16.67 -7.13 -11.71
N LEU A 41 -15.74 -7.31 -10.77
CA LEU A 41 -14.33 -6.99 -10.94
C LEU A 41 -13.56 -8.31 -10.99
N GLU A 42 -13.01 -8.66 -12.14
CA GLU A 42 -12.11 -9.80 -12.30
C GLU A 42 -10.67 -9.34 -12.10
N ILE A 43 -9.92 -10.08 -11.29
CA ILE A 43 -8.51 -9.86 -11.06
C ILE A 43 -7.76 -11.11 -11.48
N SER A 44 -6.83 -10.98 -12.44
CA SER A 44 -6.07 -12.05 -13.06
C SER A 44 -4.55 -11.86 -13.04
N GLU A 45 -4.07 -10.78 -12.40
CA GLU A 45 -2.66 -10.46 -12.30
C GLU A 45 -2.33 -9.80 -10.96
N ASN A 46 -1.04 -9.68 -10.64
CA ASN A 46 -0.59 -9.03 -9.41
C ASN A 46 -1.22 -7.64 -9.27
N THR A 47 -2.04 -7.46 -8.24
CA THR A 47 -2.87 -6.28 -8.09
C THR A 47 -2.92 -5.80 -6.64
N SER A 48 -2.75 -4.51 -6.44
CA SER A 48 -3.04 -3.82 -5.18
C SER A 48 -4.39 -3.11 -5.30
N LEU A 49 -5.46 -3.82 -4.99
CA LEU A 49 -6.82 -3.29 -4.99
C LEU A 49 -7.03 -2.37 -3.78
N ARG A 50 -7.45 -1.14 -4.04
CA ARG A 50 -7.91 -0.21 -3.01
C ARG A 50 -9.31 0.27 -3.34
N VAL A 51 -10.17 0.32 -2.34
CA VAL A 51 -11.60 0.62 -2.49
C VAL A 51 -12.03 1.69 -1.52
N LYS A 52 -12.86 2.61 -1.98
CA LYS A 52 -13.43 3.69 -1.17
C LYS A 52 -14.86 3.99 -1.60
N ALA A 53 -15.75 4.21 -0.64
CA ALA A 53 -17.14 4.56 -0.91
C ALA A 53 -17.38 6.05 -0.66
N PHE A 54 -18.20 6.65 -1.53
CA PHE A 54 -18.60 8.04 -1.47
C PHE A 54 -20.14 8.13 -1.51
N ALA A 55 -20.72 8.99 -0.68
CA ALA A 55 -22.13 9.29 -0.68
C ALA A 55 -22.35 10.80 -0.51
N ASP A 56 -23.36 11.33 -1.17
CA ASP A 56 -23.67 12.76 -1.14
C ASP A 56 -23.96 13.23 0.29
N GLY A 57 -23.32 14.32 0.68
CA GLY A 57 -23.48 14.91 2.02
C GLY A 57 -22.81 14.15 3.17
N MET A 58 -22.01 13.12 2.87
CA MET A 58 -21.28 12.32 3.86
C MET A 58 -19.78 12.39 3.64
N LEU A 59 -19.00 12.11 4.70
CA LEU A 59 -17.59 11.84 4.57
C LEU A 59 -17.40 10.51 3.82
N SER A 60 -16.37 10.43 2.98
CA SER A 60 -16.01 9.17 2.34
C SER A 60 -15.67 8.09 3.37
N SER A 61 -15.83 6.83 3.00
CA SER A 61 -15.40 5.71 3.85
C SER A 61 -13.88 5.74 4.09
N LYS A 62 -13.42 4.94 5.04
CA LYS A 62 -12.01 4.53 5.06
C LYS A 62 -11.70 3.76 3.77
N VAL A 63 -10.43 3.75 3.37
CA VAL A 63 -9.95 2.90 2.28
C VAL A 63 -9.84 1.47 2.79
N VAL A 64 -10.30 0.52 1.99
CA VAL A 64 -10.06 -0.92 2.19
C VAL A 64 -9.03 -1.35 1.16
N SER A 65 -7.97 -2.00 1.60
CA SER A 65 -6.87 -2.47 0.74
C SER A 65 -6.78 -3.98 0.78
N THR A 66 -6.50 -4.60 -0.36
CA THR A 66 -6.27 -6.04 -0.49
C THR A 66 -5.25 -6.29 -1.60
N THR A 67 -4.27 -7.16 -1.33
CA THR A 67 -3.28 -7.57 -2.32
C THR A 67 -3.64 -8.92 -2.93
N TYR A 68 -3.60 -9.00 -4.25
CA TYR A 68 -3.72 -10.22 -5.03
C TYR A 68 -2.36 -10.52 -5.65
N ILE A 69 -1.85 -11.73 -5.41
CA ILE A 69 -0.54 -12.19 -5.89
C ILE A 69 -0.75 -13.45 -6.70
N PHE A 70 -0.33 -13.40 -7.96
CA PHE A 70 -0.34 -14.55 -8.86
C PHE A 70 1.12 -15.02 -9.02
N PRO A 71 1.46 -16.23 -8.52
CA PRO A 71 2.79 -16.76 -8.66
C PRO A 71 3.17 -16.91 -10.14
N ASP A 72 4.41 -16.63 -10.49
CA ASP A 72 4.95 -16.99 -11.80
C ASP A 72 5.13 -18.52 -11.93
N GLU A 73 5.46 -19.00 -13.13
CA GLU A 73 5.63 -20.43 -13.40
C GLU A 73 6.66 -21.08 -12.45
N ALA A 74 7.78 -20.41 -12.17
CA ALA A 74 8.82 -20.93 -11.31
C ALA A 74 8.36 -21.16 -9.87
N HIS A 75 7.57 -20.23 -9.33
CA HIS A 75 6.99 -20.35 -7.98
C HIS A 75 5.85 -21.37 -7.93
N SER A 76 5.06 -21.47 -9.01
CA SER A 76 3.99 -22.47 -9.12
C SER A 76 4.54 -23.90 -9.19
N GLU A 77 5.63 -24.12 -9.93
CA GLU A 77 6.30 -25.44 -10.04
C GLU A 77 6.93 -25.89 -8.71
N CYS A 78 7.38 -24.96 -7.88
CA CYS A 78 7.92 -25.23 -6.54
C CYS A 78 6.85 -25.40 -5.45
N GLY A 79 5.56 -25.42 -5.77
CA GLY A 79 4.47 -25.58 -4.81
C GLY A 79 4.09 -24.28 -4.10
N GLY A 80 4.37 -23.13 -4.72
CA GLY A 80 4.01 -21.83 -4.19
C GLY A 80 5.08 -21.19 -3.28
N PHE A 81 4.68 -20.20 -2.51
CA PHE A 81 5.58 -19.50 -1.59
C PHE A 81 5.77 -20.32 -0.31
N THR A 82 7.01 -20.65 0.01
CA THR A 82 7.39 -21.43 1.22
C THR A 82 7.62 -20.57 2.46
N VAL A 83 7.59 -19.25 2.29
CA VAL A 83 7.76 -18.28 3.38
C VAL A 83 6.59 -17.29 3.39
N PRO A 84 6.26 -16.72 4.56
CA PRO A 84 5.25 -15.68 4.62
C PRO A 84 5.60 -14.48 3.75
N ILE A 85 4.58 -13.86 3.16
CA ILE A 85 4.72 -12.66 2.33
C ILE A 85 4.26 -11.44 3.13
N VAL A 86 5.02 -10.37 3.04
CA VAL A 86 4.61 -9.04 3.51
C VAL A 86 4.31 -8.18 2.29
N SER A 87 3.07 -7.72 2.18
CA SER A 87 2.68 -6.71 1.22
C SER A 87 2.57 -5.34 1.89
N LEU A 88 3.16 -4.33 1.26
CA LEU A 88 3.05 -2.93 1.66
C LEU A 88 2.39 -2.15 0.52
N VAL A 89 1.13 -1.79 0.71
CA VAL A 89 0.39 -0.99 -0.27
C VAL A 89 0.42 0.47 0.14
N VAL A 90 0.95 1.31 -0.73
CA VAL A 90 1.15 2.74 -0.50
C VAL A 90 0.92 3.51 -1.79
N ASP A 91 0.42 4.74 -1.67
CA ASP A 91 0.44 5.68 -2.78
C ASP A 91 1.89 5.98 -3.17
N SER A 92 2.23 5.78 -4.44
CA SER A 92 3.61 5.92 -4.94
C SER A 92 4.19 7.30 -4.66
N ALA A 93 3.37 8.35 -4.63
CA ALA A 93 3.80 9.70 -4.30
C ALA A 93 4.38 9.81 -2.87
N TYR A 94 3.85 9.06 -1.92
CA TYR A 94 4.37 9.08 -0.55
C TYR A 94 5.80 8.52 -0.45
N PHE A 95 6.22 7.69 -1.39
CA PHE A 95 7.56 7.12 -1.39
C PHE A 95 8.49 7.84 -2.36
N TYR A 96 8.00 8.27 -3.53
CA TYR A 96 8.85 8.65 -4.66
C TYR A 96 8.62 10.06 -5.20
N ASP A 97 7.60 10.80 -4.74
CA ASP A 97 7.43 12.20 -5.16
C ASP A 97 8.56 13.08 -4.63
N ASP A 98 9.01 13.99 -5.45
CA ASP A 98 10.14 14.88 -5.18
C ASP A 98 9.94 15.80 -3.96
N THR A 99 8.68 16.09 -3.64
CA THR A 99 8.28 17.02 -2.57
C THR A 99 7.92 16.32 -1.27
N ILE A 100 7.17 15.22 -1.35
CA ILE A 100 6.61 14.53 -0.20
C ILE A 100 7.11 13.10 -0.03
N GLY A 101 7.79 12.54 -1.02
CA GLY A 101 8.29 11.16 -1.00
C GLY A 101 9.39 10.97 0.03
N ILE A 102 9.31 9.88 0.79
CA ILE A 102 10.27 9.60 1.87
C ILE A 102 11.49 8.79 1.42
N CYS A 103 11.49 8.23 0.21
CA CYS A 103 12.57 7.37 -0.26
C CYS A 103 13.53 8.02 -1.27
N VAL A 104 13.37 9.30 -1.53
CA VAL A 104 14.10 10.07 -2.54
C VAL A 104 15.01 11.15 -1.91
N GLU A 105 15.92 11.70 -2.70
CA GLU A 105 16.66 12.91 -2.32
C GLU A 105 15.69 14.09 -2.17
N GLY A 106 14.87 14.30 -3.19
CA GLY A 106 13.75 15.24 -3.18
C GLY A 106 14.16 16.70 -2.96
N LYS A 107 13.15 17.57 -2.95
CA LYS A 107 13.31 19.03 -2.79
C LYS A 107 13.29 19.50 -1.34
N ASN A 108 12.66 18.74 -0.45
CA ASN A 108 12.48 19.09 0.95
C ASN A 108 13.39 18.27 1.86
N GLY A 109 14.49 17.74 1.32
CA GLY A 109 15.46 16.97 2.06
C GLY A 109 16.18 17.79 3.15
N CYS A 110 16.84 17.08 4.03
CA CYS A 110 17.83 17.63 4.95
C CYS A 110 19.09 16.75 4.92
N TYR A 111 20.16 17.28 5.47
CA TYR A 111 21.36 16.48 5.66
C TYR A 111 21.16 15.45 6.77
N GLY A 112 21.70 14.26 6.59
CA GLY A 112 21.81 13.26 7.64
C GLY A 112 22.63 13.76 8.82
N ASP A 113 22.92 12.85 9.74
CA ASP A 113 23.78 13.20 10.85
C ASP A 113 25.21 13.54 10.39
N LYS A 114 26.04 14.05 11.31
CA LYS A 114 27.39 14.51 11.02
C LYS A 114 28.34 13.39 10.49
N HIS A 115 27.95 12.14 10.59
CA HIS A 115 28.71 11.00 10.07
C HIS A 115 28.24 10.58 8.66
N CYS A 116 27.05 11.02 8.26
CA CYS A 116 26.40 10.63 7.00
C CYS A 116 25.74 11.85 6.36
N GLN A 117 26.55 12.66 5.70
CA GLN A 117 26.14 13.96 5.15
C GLN A 117 25.40 13.86 3.79
N ALA A 118 24.71 12.76 3.52
CA ALA A 118 23.86 12.68 2.34
C ALA A 118 22.60 13.56 2.55
N PHE A 119 22.28 14.37 1.55
CA PHE A 119 21.06 15.20 1.54
C PHE A 119 19.90 14.39 1.00
N GLY A 120 18.73 14.48 1.64
CA GLY A 120 17.54 13.84 1.09
C GLY A 120 16.30 13.92 1.98
N ASN A 121 15.15 13.74 1.36
CA ASN A 121 13.86 13.59 2.04
C ASN A 121 13.87 12.39 2.99
N TYR A 122 14.65 11.36 2.69
CA TYR A 122 14.81 10.17 3.51
C TYR A 122 15.46 10.44 4.89
N ASN A 123 16.01 11.61 5.11
CA ASN A 123 16.53 12.04 6.42
C ASN A 123 15.47 12.75 7.27
N GLN A 124 14.33 13.10 6.70
CA GLN A 124 13.22 13.67 7.44
C GLN A 124 12.59 12.63 8.36
N GLU A 125 12.07 13.07 9.50
CA GLU A 125 11.31 12.21 10.44
C GLU A 125 9.86 11.94 9.96
N TRP A 126 9.65 12.01 8.66
CA TRP A 126 8.34 11.84 8.06
C TRP A 126 7.82 10.41 8.17
N LYS A 127 6.51 10.32 8.37
CA LYS A 127 5.76 9.08 8.33
C LYS A 127 4.73 9.16 7.20
N ARG A 128 4.48 8.02 6.56
CA ARG A 128 3.49 7.90 5.49
C ARG A 128 2.53 6.76 5.79
N PRO A 129 1.24 6.94 5.49
CA PRO A 129 0.27 5.87 5.66
C PRO A 129 0.54 4.75 4.66
N VAL A 130 0.55 3.52 5.14
CA VAL A 130 0.77 2.30 4.37
C VAL A 130 -0.20 1.25 4.87
N ASN A 131 -0.82 0.49 3.98
CA ASN A 131 -1.50 -0.73 4.39
C ASN A 131 -0.48 -1.87 4.43
N PHE A 132 -0.37 -2.51 5.59
CA PHE A 132 0.46 -3.69 5.83
C PHE A 132 -0.43 -4.92 5.78
N GLU A 133 -0.10 -5.88 4.93
CA GLU A 133 -0.79 -7.16 4.84
C GLU A 133 0.23 -8.30 5.03
N TYR A 134 -0.09 -9.22 5.93
CA TYR A 134 0.70 -10.42 6.21
C TYR A 134 -0.02 -11.64 5.68
N ILE A 135 0.62 -12.37 4.78
CA ILE A 135 0.04 -13.47 4.01
C ILE A 135 0.81 -14.75 4.36
N VAL A 136 0.09 -15.77 4.80
CA VAL A 136 0.62 -17.09 5.12
C VAL A 136 -0.27 -18.14 4.44
N ASP A 137 0.35 -19.15 3.86
CA ASP A 137 -0.35 -20.25 3.20
C ASP A 137 -1.45 -19.73 2.26
N GLU A 138 -1.07 -18.81 1.37
CA GLU A 138 -1.94 -18.21 0.36
C GLU A 138 -3.04 -17.27 0.88
N ASN A 139 -3.23 -17.21 2.20
CA ASN A 139 -4.27 -16.41 2.81
C ASN A 139 -3.72 -15.16 3.50
N SER A 140 -4.45 -14.06 3.38
CA SER A 140 -4.23 -12.90 4.24
C SER A 140 -4.67 -13.22 5.66
N VAL A 141 -3.71 -13.25 6.57
CA VAL A 141 -3.95 -13.55 7.98
C VAL A 141 -4.19 -12.27 8.77
N PHE A 142 -3.55 -11.18 8.33
CA PHE A 142 -3.59 -9.92 9.02
C PHE A 142 -3.41 -8.77 8.03
N SER A 143 -4.27 -7.78 8.11
CA SER A 143 -4.16 -6.52 7.35
C SER A 143 -4.44 -5.35 8.28
N GLN A 144 -3.56 -4.34 8.24
CA GLN A 144 -3.68 -3.16 9.09
C GLN A 144 -3.04 -1.93 8.44
N ASP A 145 -3.67 -0.78 8.63
CA ASP A 145 -3.05 0.50 8.29
C ASP A 145 -1.98 0.85 9.32
N VAL A 146 -0.79 1.17 8.83
CA VAL A 146 0.39 1.50 9.62
C VAL A 146 1.02 2.79 9.09
N GLU A 147 1.94 3.35 9.85
CA GLU A 147 2.80 4.44 9.41
C GLU A 147 4.19 3.89 9.09
N ALA A 148 4.69 4.14 7.88
CA ALA A 148 6.04 3.82 7.46
C ALA A 148 6.94 5.05 7.50
N GLY A 149 8.17 4.88 7.94
CA GLY A 149 9.21 5.89 7.86
C GLY A 149 10.55 5.24 7.54
N VAL A 150 11.45 6.00 6.92
CA VAL A 150 12.80 5.50 6.63
C VAL A 150 13.60 5.34 7.91
N ALA A 151 14.23 4.17 8.07
CA ALA A 151 15.06 3.81 9.21
C ALA A 151 16.54 3.77 8.84
N GLY A 152 17.40 3.85 9.84
CA GLY A 152 18.86 3.76 9.70
C GLY A 152 19.59 5.09 9.89
N GLY A 153 20.89 5.05 9.74
CA GLY A 153 21.79 6.21 9.70
C GLY A 153 22.20 6.48 8.25
N CYS A 154 23.46 6.17 7.90
CA CYS A 154 23.98 6.31 6.52
C CYS A 154 23.21 5.47 5.50
N SER A 155 22.68 4.32 5.91
CA SER A 155 21.89 3.44 5.05
C SER A 155 20.59 4.07 4.54
N ARG A 156 20.17 5.21 5.10
CA ARG A 156 19.03 5.98 4.55
C ARG A 156 19.31 6.48 3.13
N ALA A 157 20.56 6.72 2.77
CA ALA A 157 20.95 7.16 1.43
C ALA A 157 21.08 6.02 0.41
N GLU A 158 21.14 4.76 0.86
CA GLU A 158 21.25 3.60 -0.03
C GLU A 158 20.02 3.44 -0.91
N PHE A 159 20.17 2.75 -2.04
CA PHE A 159 19.07 2.53 -2.99
C PHE A 159 17.92 1.75 -2.33
N ILE A 160 18.24 0.68 -1.59
CA ILE A 160 17.26 -0.09 -0.83
C ILE A 160 17.12 0.50 0.56
N LYS A 161 15.93 1.02 0.88
CA LYS A 161 15.63 1.65 2.16
C LYS A 161 15.17 0.63 3.20
N SER A 162 15.69 0.75 4.41
CA SER A 162 15.08 0.10 5.57
C SER A 162 13.89 0.92 6.04
N LEU A 163 12.79 0.28 6.37
CA LEU A 163 11.57 0.94 6.83
C LEU A 163 11.27 0.57 8.29
N THR A 164 10.83 1.55 9.05
CA THR A 164 10.16 1.35 10.33
C THR A 164 8.67 1.39 10.11
N LEU A 165 7.96 0.36 10.58
CA LEU A 165 6.51 0.29 10.53
C LEU A 165 5.96 0.46 11.96
N LYS A 166 4.98 1.33 12.13
CA LYS A 166 4.29 1.53 13.42
C LYS A 166 2.80 1.47 13.21
N ALA A 167 2.10 0.73 14.05
CA ALA A 167 0.65 0.79 14.11
C ALA A 167 0.25 2.25 14.39
N SER A 168 -0.63 2.81 13.56
CA SER A 168 -1.14 4.15 13.80
C SER A 168 -2.08 4.08 15.01
N GLY A 169 -1.87 4.94 16.01
CA GLY A 169 -2.75 5.01 17.19
C GLY A 169 -4.18 5.45 16.88
N LYS A 170 -4.49 5.72 15.60
CA LYS A 170 -5.82 6.04 15.09
C LYS A 170 -6.56 4.83 14.50
N SER A 171 -5.91 3.67 14.42
CA SER A 171 -6.48 2.41 13.90
C SER A 171 -6.99 1.51 15.02
N GLY A 172 -7.08 1.99 16.24
CA GLY A 172 -7.62 1.26 17.37
C GLY A 172 -9.14 1.26 17.35
N VAL A 173 -9.70 0.07 17.11
CA VAL A 173 -11.03 -0.48 17.41
C VAL A 173 -12.20 0.24 16.78
#